data_3c6f37d94128cdff15ad173484ed5ac9
#
_entry.id   3c6f37d94128cdff15ad173484ed5ac9
#
_cell.length_a   1.000
_cell.length_b   1.000
_cell.length_c   1.000
_cell.angle_alpha   90.00
_cell.angle_beta   90.00
_cell.angle_gamma   90.00
#
_symmetry.space_group_name_H-M   'P 1'
#
loop_
_entity.id
_entity.type
_entity.pdbx_description
1 polymer ?
#
loop_
_entity_poly.entity_id
_entity_poly.type
_entity_poly.pdbx_seq_one_letter_code
_entity_poly.pdbx_strand_id
1 'polypeptide(L)'
;MSDSRFEFIAGDRPKPDTDAPFDIVFVHGITGDYRATWTHANGEFWPGWLATDFPTLNIYSTGYDSSLVGSLTKGAGASLADRATILLDRLANRVGPDRPIVFITHSLGGLIVKQTLRKAQDGSSKRRNRIGNLALGVIFIATPHLGAHLAKAINSVLRLATSKSLRELDYRADALIDLGQWFSAWAQNNGVAVECYYEIEKCAGSLIVDQVTANPNVYGCDPVAIQADHIEITKLENRDCQLYQSINGAIAELLANRCRSDASGESSGLSEEVASEYAAYTAQAPADRRTLAQKLRDSNREHLIARAEQQKERFAMTLQRHIAQPAAVRRYTRLMSNIETRFHRLVGPLIAAHADDNVVDSALQNDVLDHALKAHDADGTDGTSALVDSAFYYLAGNCHVGWDND
;
A
#
# COMPACT_ATOMS: atom_id res chain seq x y z
N MET A 1 29.60 15.10 -15.15
CA MET A 1 28.46 15.00 -14.24
C MET A 1 27.41 14.17 -14.97
N SER A 2 27.15 12.91 -14.57
CA SER A 2 26.09 12.12 -15.16
C SER A 2 24.76 12.71 -14.72
N ASP A 3 24.04 13.26 -15.69
CA ASP A 3 22.76 13.88 -15.45
C ASP A 3 21.74 12.76 -15.15
N SER A 4 21.44 12.60 -13.90
CA SER A 4 20.45 11.64 -13.43
C SER A 4 19.07 12.13 -13.87
N ARG A 5 18.57 11.58 -14.97
CA ARG A 5 17.38 12.05 -15.66
C ARG A 5 16.10 11.54 -15.01
N PHE A 6 15.10 12.40 -14.99
CA PHE A 6 13.70 12.07 -14.77
C PHE A 6 12.96 12.48 -16.04
N GLU A 7 12.71 11.53 -16.92
CA GLU A 7 12.20 11.78 -18.26
C GLU A 7 10.70 11.49 -18.33
N PHE A 8 9.95 12.42 -18.87
CA PHE A 8 8.58 12.19 -19.28
C PHE A 8 8.57 11.46 -20.64
N ILE A 9 7.83 10.36 -20.73
CA ILE A 9 7.65 9.57 -21.94
C ILE A 9 6.40 10.13 -22.64
N ALA A 10 6.65 10.91 -23.68
CA ALA A 10 5.63 11.78 -24.26
C ALA A 10 4.45 11.03 -24.92
N GLY A 11 4.66 9.82 -25.48
CA GLY A 11 3.65 9.24 -26.37
C GLY A 11 3.28 10.27 -27.44
N ASP A 12 1.99 10.52 -27.61
CA ASP A 12 1.47 11.55 -28.53
C ASP A 12 1.37 12.95 -27.91
N ARG A 13 1.71 13.11 -26.62
CA ARG A 13 1.61 14.36 -25.88
C ARG A 13 2.98 14.98 -25.63
N PRO A 14 3.15 16.29 -25.88
CA PRO A 14 4.45 16.96 -25.72
C PRO A 14 4.81 17.26 -24.25
N LYS A 15 3.85 17.19 -23.31
CA LYS A 15 4.02 17.50 -21.88
C LYS A 15 3.08 16.66 -21.01
N PRO A 16 3.40 16.50 -19.71
CA PRO A 16 2.51 15.83 -18.77
C PRO A 16 1.15 16.50 -18.68
N ASP A 17 0.10 15.68 -18.47
CA ASP A 17 -1.24 16.15 -18.22
C ASP A 17 -1.40 16.49 -16.72
N THR A 18 -2.00 17.64 -16.42
CA THR A 18 -2.30 18.06 -15.04
C THR A 18 -3.45 17.27 -14.43
N ASP A 19 -4.35 16.74 -15.28
CA ASP A 19 -5.55 16.03 -14.87
C ASP A 19 -5.43 14.50 -14.99
N ALA A 20 -4.21 13.99 -15.22
CA ALA A 20 -3.97 12.56 -15.29
C ALA A 20 -4.44 11.86 -14.00
N PRO A 21 -5.19 10.73 -14.11
CA PRO A 21 -5.67 9.98 -12.97
C PRO A 21 -4.58 9.50 -12.02
N PHE A 22 -3.42 9.14 -12.56
CA PHE A 22 -2.19 8.83 -11.82
C PHE A 22 -0.96 8.91 -12.73
N ASP A 23 0.21 8.92 -12.11
CA ASP A 23 1.51 8.88 -12.79
C ASP A 23 2.11 7.47 -12.71
N ILE A 24 2.76 7.00 -13.77
CA ILE A 24 3.58 5.77 -13.76
C ILE A 24 5.05 6.16 -13.78
N VAL A 25 5.85 5.58 -12.88
CA VAL A 25 7.27 5.86 -12.75
C VAL A 25 8.09 4.58 -12.85
N PHE A 26 8.90 4.49 -13.89
CA PHE A 26 9.84 3.40 -14.10
C PHE A 26 11.14 3.64 -13.34
N VAL A 27 11.60 2.62 -12.59
CA VAL A 27 12.82 2.67 -11.79
C VAL A 27 13.71 1.47 -12.08
N HIS A 28 14.81 1.67 -12.79
CA HIS A 28 15.72 0.61 -13.21
C HIS A 28 16.55 0.02 -12.06
N GLY A 29 17.18 -1.13 -12.32
CA GLY A 29 18.09 -1.82 -11.41
C GLY A 29 19.52 -1.28 -11.43
N ILE A 30 20.43 -2.04 -10.79
CA ILE A 30 21.88 -1.74 -10.81
C ILE A 30 22.41 -1.88 -12.24
N THR A 31 23.38 -1.05 -12.60
CA THR A 31 23.94 -0.94 -13.96
C THR A 31 22.93 -0.62 -15.06
N GLY A 32 21.65 -0.49 -14.72
CA GLY A 32 20.61 -0.08 -15.65
C GLY A 32 20.72 1.41 -16.01
N ASP A 33 19.96 1.74 -17.04
CA ASP A 33 19.76 3.09 -17.53
C ASP A 33 18.26 3.32 -17.71
N TYR A 34 17.80 4.56 -17.57
CA TYR A 34 16.37 4.92 -17.62
C TYR A 34 15.69 4.59 -18.95
N ARG A 35 16.47 4.36 -20.04
CA ARG A 35 15.96 3.89 -21.34
C ARG A 35 16.43 2.49 -21.69
N ALA A 36 17.75 2.24 -21.62
CA ALA A 36 18.34 0.98 -22.07
C ALA A 36 17.81 -0.25 -21.32
N THR A 37 17.43 -0.10 -20.04
CA THR A 37 16.81 -1.19 -19.27
C THR A 37 15.49 -1.67 -19.88
N TRP A 38 14.73 -0.76 -20.47
CA TRP A 38 13.38 -0.99 -20.98
C TRP A 38 13.31 -1.09 -22.50
N THR A 39 14.47 -1.12 -23.17
CA THR A 39 14.58 -1.18 -24.62
C THR A 39 15.08 -2.56 -25.04
N HIS A 40 14.33 -3.22 -25.91
CA HIS A 40 14.72 -4.48 -26.53
C HIS A 40 15.77 -4.26 -27.62
N ALA A 41 16.49 -5.34 -28.02
CA ALA A 41 17.53 -5.29 -29.05
C ALA A 41 17.03 -4.84 -30.44
N ASN A 42 15.73 -5.00 -30.70
CA ASN A 42 15.08 -4.53 -31.96
C ASN A 42 14.76 -3.02 -31.95
N GLY A 43 15.07 -2.32 -30.83
CA GLY A 43 14.81 -0.88 -30.66
C GLY A 43 13.47 -0.53 -29.97
N GLU A 44 12.62 -1.51 -29.72
CA GLU A 44 11.35 -1.30 -29.04
C GLU A 44 11.54 -0.86 -27.59
N PHE A 45 10.89 0.25 -27.21
CA PHE A 45 10.91 0.87 -25.89
C PHE A 45 9.51 0.80 -25.27
N TRP A 46 9.24 -0.25 -24.49
CA TRP A 46 7.88 -0.55 -24.05
C TRP A 46 7.23 0.44 -23.06
N PRO A 47 7.95 1.30 -22.29
CA PRO A 47 7.28 2.42 -21.61
C PRO A 47 6.55 3.36 -22.57
N GLY A 48 7.03 3.49 -23.83
CA GLY A 48 6.33 4.21 -24.89
C GLY A 48 5.03 3.53 -25.34
N TRP A 49 4.95 2.20 -25.25
CA TRP A 49 3.72 1.48 -25.54
C TRP A 49 2.64 1.81 -24.50
N LEU A 50 3.00 1.84 -23.23
CA LEU A 50 2.06 2.25 -22.17
C LEU A 50 1.59 3.70 -22.35
N ALA A 51 2.47 4.61 -22.78
CA ALA A 51 2.08 5.99 -23.07
C ALA A 51 1.07 6.09 -24.24
N THR A 52 1.12 5.15 -25.18
CA THR A 52 0.16 5.04 -26.29
C THR A 52 -1.14 4.36 -25.85
N ASP A 53 -1.04 3.25 -25.08
CA ASP A 53 -2.20 2.47 -24.67
C ASP A 53 -3.02 3.18 -23.58
N PHE A 54 -2.36 4.01 -22.75
CA PHE A 54 -2.98 4.82 -21.70
C PHE A 54 -2.70 6.32 -21.90
N PRO A 55 -3.29 6.95 -22.91
CA PRO A 55 -2.98 8.34 -23.26
C PRO A 55 -3.40 9.36 -22.20
N THR A 56 -4.20 8.98 -21.22
CA THR A 56 -4.60 9.83 -20.09
C THR A 56 -3.62 9.78 -18.91
N LEU A 57 -2.68 8.83 -18.89
CA LEU A 57 -1.70 8.68 -17.82
C LEU A 57 -0.39 9.38 -18.16
N ASN A 58 0.33 9.86 -17.18
CA ASN A 58 1.69 10.33 -17.37
C ASN A 58 2.67 9.19 -17.09
N ILE A 59 3.56 8.95 -18.03
CA ILE A 59 4.59 7.92 -17.91
C ILE A 59 5.94 8.61 -17.75
N TYR A 60 6.70 8.20 -16.75
CA TYR A 60 8.05 8.70 -16.48
C TYR A 60 9.03 7.54 -16.38
N SER A 61 10.26 7.77 -16.83
CA SER A 61 11.38 6.90 -16.51
C SER A 61 12.46 7.68 -15.78
N THR A 62 12.92 7.13 -14.66
CA THR A 62 13.94 7.80 -13.84
C THR A 62 15.25 7.04 -13.86
N GLY A 63 16.33 7.81 -14.09
CA GLY A 63 17.69 7.33 -14.02
C GLY A 63 18.39 7.83 -12.75
N TYR A 64 19.19 6.99 -12.16
CA TYR A 64 20.15 7.38 -11.14
C TYR A 64 21.54 6.88 -11.58
N ASP A 65 22.60 7.44 -11.01
CA ASP A 65 23.94 6.94 -11.30
C ASP A 65 24.07 5.51 -10.79
N SER A 66 23.98 4.58 -11.74
CA SER A 66 24.11 3.14 -11.50
C SER A 66 25.55 2.67 -11.66
N SER A 67 26.48 3.55 -12.07
CA SER A 67 27.89 3.24 -12.20
C SER A 67 28.53 3.11 -10.82
N LEU A 68 28.57 1.88 -10.32
CA LEU A 68 29.30 1.54 -9.10
C LEU A 68 30.83 1.61 -9.30
N VAL A 69 31.29 1.55 -10.56
CA VAL A 69 32.71 1.37 -10.90
C VAL A 69 33.55 2.63 -10.68
N GLY A 70 33.00 3.81 -10.92
CA GLY A 70 33.74 5.07 -10.74
C GLY A 70 33.77 5.60 -9.32
N SER A 71 32.86 5.17 -8.48
CA SER A 71 32.67 5.67 -7.12
C SER A 71 33.41 4.86 -6.06
N LEU A 72 33.62 3.56 -6.29
CA LEU A 72 34.34 2.67 -5.37
C LEU A 72 35.84 2.98 -5.27
N THR A 73 36.43 3.47 -6.37
CA THR A 73 37.84 3.89 -6.36
C THR A 73 38.11 5.21 -5.61
N LYS A 74 37.01 5.96 -5.29
CA LYS A 74 37.08 7.24 -4.55
C LYS A 74 36.40 7.21 -3.17
N GLY A 75 35.97 6.04 -2.70
CA GLY A 75 35.37 5.88 -1.36
C GLY A 75 33.97 6.50 -1.19
N ALA A 76 33.26 6.84 -2.26
CA ALA A 76 32.01 7.60 -2.22
C ALA A 76 30.94 7.03 -3.17
N GLY A 77 30.59 5.74 -3.04
CA GLY A 77 29.40 5.15 -3.69
C GLY A 77 28.11 5.58 -3.00
N ALA A 78 27.11 6.04 -3.76
CA ALA A 78 25.81 6.35 -3.20
C ALA A 78 25.15 5.07 -2.62
N SER A 79 24.85 5.08 -1.33
CA SER A 79 24.16 3.98 -0.64
C SER A 79 22.71 3.81 -1.15
N LEU A 80 22.05 2.70 -0.80
CA LEU A 80 20.61 2.54 -1.03
C LEU A 80 19.82 3.72 -0.46
N ALA A 81 20.21 4.17 0.74
CA ALA A 81 19.58 5.31 1.41
C ALA A 81 19.76 6.63 0.66
N ASP A 82 20.93 6.87 0.04
CA ASP A 82 21.17 8.08 -0.75
C ASP A 82 20.38 8.08 -2.05
N ARG A 83 20.33 6.93 -2.74
CA ARG A 83 19.54 6.75 -3.96
C ARG A 83 18.05 6.96 -3.70
N ALA A 84 17.54 6.42 -2.59
CA ALA A 84 16.17 6.63 -2.15
C ALA A 84 15.88 8.11 -1.84
N THR A 85 16.83 8.84 -1.23
CA THR A 85 16.66 10.27 -0.95
C THR A 85 16.64 11.09 -2.24
N ILE A 86 17.48 10.76 -3.21
CA ILE A 86 17.49 11.39 -4.53
C ILE A 86 16.19 11.14 -5.27
N LEU A 87 15.71 9.90 -5.28
CA LEU A 87 14.43 9.56 -5.92
C LEU A 87 13.27 10.30 -5.24
N LEU A 88 13.22 10.30 -3.91
CA LEU A 88 12.19 11.00 -3.15
C LEU A 88 12.15 12.50 -3.46
N ASP A 89 13.30 13.15 -3.53
CA ASP A 89 13.36 14.58 -3.86
C ASP A 89 12.90 14.88 -5.28
N ARG A 90 13.24 14.01 -6.24
CA ARG A 90 12.78 14.13 -7.63
C ARG A 90 11.28 13.95 -7.76
N LEU A 91 10.73 12.91 -7.16
CA LEU A 91 9.28 12.68 -7.12
C LEU A 91 8.57 13.90 -6.53
N ALA A 92 9.05 14.41 -5.39
CA ALA A 92 8.47 15.58 -4.75
C ALA A 92 8.50 16.86 -5.61
N ASN A 93 9.41 16.94 -6.60
CA ASN A 93 9.54 18.09 -7.50
C ASN A 93 8.86 17.91 -8.87
N ARG A 94 8.59 16.67 -9.29
CA ARG A 94 8.19 16.34 -10.67
C ARG A 94 6.77 15.80 -10.81
N VAL A 95 6.29 15.04 -9.82
CA VAL A 95 4.91 14.53 -9.83
C VAL A 95 3.95 15.57 -9.25
N GLY A 96 2.70 15.53 -9.72
CA GLY A 96 1.66 16.43 -9.24
C GLY A 96 1.45 16.35 -7.71
N PRO A 97 0.97 17.42 -7.06
CA PRO A 97 0.88 17.48 -5.60
C PRO A 97 -0.03 16.40 -5.01
N ASP A 98 -1.11 16.05 -5.69
CA ASP A 98 -2.14 15.13 -5.19
C ASP A 98 -2.37 13.94 -6.12
N ARG A 99 -1.46 13.73 -7.09
CA ARG A 99 -1.62 12.68 -8.09
C ARG A 99 -1.00 11.38 -7.60
N PRO A 100 -1.77 10.29 -7.56
CA PRO A 100 -1.28 8.97 -7.20
C PRO A 100 -0.15 8.49 -8.12
N ILE A 101 0.67 7.58 -7.63
CA ILE A 101 1.85 7.06 -8.33
C ILE A 101 1.82 5.54 -8.35
N VAL A 102 2.01 4.97 -9.54
CA VAL A 102 2.31 3.56 -9.73
C VAL A 102 3.78 3.42 -10.09
N PHE A 103 4.53 2.62 -9.34
CA PHE A 103 5.93 2.34 -9.63
C PHE A 103 6.07 1.04 -10.41
N ILE A 104 6.84 1.05 -11.50
CA ILE A 104 7.29 -0.15 -12.20
C ILE A 104 8.80 -0.26 -12.00
N THR A 105 9.24 -1.32 -11.34
CA THR A 105 10.60 -1.41 -10.84
C THR A 105 11.30 -2.67 -11.32
N HIS A 106 12.59 -2.58 -11.57
CA HIS A 106 13.43 -3.73 -11.89
C HIS A 106 14.52 -3.95 -10.84
N SER A 107 14.67 -5.19 -10.39
CA SER A 107 15.80 -5.62 -9.57
C SER A 107 16.01 -4.70 -8.35
N LEU A 108 17.22 -4.13 -8.16
CA LEU A 108 17.55 -3.19 -7.08
C LEU A 108 16.64 -1.94 -7.07
N GLY A 109 16.06 -1.56 -8.20
CA GLY A 109 15.10 -0.45 -8.30
C GLY A 109 13.90 -0.62 -7.37
N GLY A 110 13.44 -1.87 -7.17
CA GLY A 110 12.38 -2.18 -6.22
C GLY A 110 12.79 -1.91 -4.76
N LEU A 111 14.02 -2.22 -4.38
CA LEU A 111 14.53 -1.92 -3.04
C LEU A 111 14.70 -0.41 -2.83
N ILE A 112 15.09 0.34 -3.89
CA ILE A 112 15.17 1.80 -3.85
C ILE A 112 13.78 2.39 -3.64
N VAL A 113 12.76 1.92 -4.34
CA VAL A 113 11.37 2.38 -4.16
C VAL A 113 10.86 2.07 -2.76
N LYS A 114 11.08 0.86 -2.23
CA LYS A 114 10.72 0.53 -0.83
C LYS A 114 11.37 1.50 0.16
N GLN A 115 12.67 1.74 0.03
CA GLN A 115 13.39 2.67 0.90
C GLN A 115 12.96 4.13 0.70
N THR A 116 12.54 4.51 -0.51
CA THR A 116 11.98 5.84 -0.81
C THR A 116 10.66 6.05 -0.09
N LEU A 117 9.76 5.08 -0.16
CA LEU A 117 8.46 5.11 0.51
C LEU A 117 8.62 5.13 2.04
N ARG A 118 9.56 4.34 2.59
CA ARG A 118 9.88 4.39 4.02
C ARG A 118 10.38 5.76 4.45
N LYS A 119 11.32 6.36 3.71
CA LYS A 119 11.81 7.71 3.98
C LYS A 119 10.74 8.79 3.84
N ALA A 120 9.80 8.60 2.93
CA ALA A 120 8.63 9.48 2.82
C ALA A 120 7.75 9.38 4.07
N GLN A 121 7.53 8.17 4.59
CA GLN A 121 6.72 7.95 5.78
C GLN A 121 7.37 8.51 7.05
N ASP A 122 8.67 8.27 7.23
CA ASP A 122 9.43 8.61 8.45
C ASP A 122 9.93 10.07 8.46
N GLY A 123 9.84 10.77 7.33
CA GLY A 123 10.42 12.10 7.16
C GLY A 123 9.60 13.22 7.83
N SER A 124 10.23 14.36 8.09
CA SER A 124 9.59 15.58 8.65
C SER A 124 9.15 16.58 7.57
N SER A 125 9.56 16.42 6.32
CA SER A 125 9.26 17.33 5.22
C SER A 125 7.88 17.03 4.61
N LYS A 126 6.86 17.87 4.85
CA LYS A 126 5.52 17.73 4.29
C LYS A 126 5.52 17.49 2.78
N ARG A 127 6.39 18.19 2.02
CA ARG A 127 6.54 18.05 0.58
C ARG A 127 6.99 16.64 0.15
N ARG A 128 7.87 16.00 0.94
CA ARG A 128 8.38 14.65 0.66
C ARG A 128 7.45 13.57 1.23
N ASN A 129 6.86 13.81 2.39
CA ASN A 129 5.99 12.83 3.05
C ASN A 129 4.75 12.50 2.21
N ARG A 130 4.21 13.47 1.46
CA ARG A 130 3.08 13.23 0.56
C ARG A 130 3.31 12.07 -0.42
N ILE A 131 4.57 11.83 -0.85
CA ILE A 131 4.90 10.75 -1.80
C ILE A 131 4.53 9.38 -1.25
N GLY A 132 4.68 9.13 0.06
CA GLY A 132 4.22 7.89 0.70
C GLY A 132 2.71 7.70 0.58
N ASN A 133 1.94 8.77 0.76
CA ASN A 133 0.48 8.73 0.68
C ASN A 133 -0.06 8.66 -0.76
N LEU A 134 0.78 8.99 -1.75
CA LEU A 134 0.41 8.96 -3.18
C LEU A 134 0.73 7.61 -3.85
N ALA A 135 1.39 6.68 -3.17
CA ALA A 135 1.68 5.37 -3.74
C ALA A 135 0.39 4.56 -3.93
N LEU A 136 -0.07 4.42 -5.17
CA LEU A 136 -1.24 3.66 -5.57
C LEU A 136 -0.89 2.19 -5.83
N GLY A 137 0.28 1.92 -6.42
CA GLY A 137 0.73 0.58 -6.73
C GLY A 137 2.23 0.47 -6.90
N VAL A 138 2.76 -0.74 -6.73
CA VAL A 138 4.16 -1.08 -7.00
C VAL A 138 4.23 -2.40 -7.74
N ILE A 139 4.77 -2.38 -8.95
CA ILE A 139 5.01 -3.54 -9.81
C ILE A 139 6.50 -3.87 -9.73
N PHE A 140 6.81 -5.04 -9.17
CA PHE A 140 8.16 -5.53 -9.03
C PHE A 140 8.51 -6.53 -10.14
N ILE A 141 9.55 -6.25 -10.89
CA ILE A 141 10.09 -7.15 -11.90
C ILE A 141 11.46 -7.62 -11.41
N ALA A 142 11.61 -8.92 -11.16
CA ALA A 142 12.86 -9.53 -10.71
C ALA A 142 13.52 -8.81 -9.52
N THR A 143 12.70 -8.35 -8.56
CA THR A 143 13.19 -7.70 -7.34
C THR A 143 13.32 -8.74 -6.24
N PRO A 144 14.50 -8.88 -5.60
CA PRO A 144 14.66 -9.77 -4.47
C PRO A 144 14.10 -9.13 -3.19
N HIS A 145 13.15 -9.80 -2.51
CA HIS A 145 12.44 -9.26 -1.34
C HIS A 145 12.85 -9.89 -0.02
N LEU A 146 13.02 -11.21 0.02
CA LEU A 146 13.09 -11.97 1.27
C LEU A 146 14.07 -13.15 1.23
N GLY A 147 14.37 -13.65 2.44
CA GLY A 147 14.99 -14.92 2.70
C GLY A 147 16.49 -14.86 2.94
N ALA A 148 17.03 -15.99 3.40
CA ALA A 148 18.46 -16.22 3.58
C ALA A 148 19.28 -16.07 2.27
N HIS A 149 18.59 -16.05 1.13
CA HIS A 149 19.18 -15.90 -0.20
C HIS A 149 19.20 -14.44 -0.71
N LEU A 150 18.61 -13.49 0.01
CA LEU A 150 18.58 -12.07 -0.40
C LEU A 150 19.99 -11.52 -0.64
N ALA A 151 20.92 -11.72 0.29
CA ALA A 151 22.31 -11.31 0.11
C ALA A 151 22.97 -12.03 -1.08
N LYS A 152 22.63 -13.30 -1.32
CA LYS A 152 23.12 -14.07 -2.47
C LYS A 152 22.55 -13.53 -3.79
N ALA A 153 21.25 -13.22 -3.84
CA ALA A 153 20.59 -12.64 -5.01
C ALA A 153 21.19 -11.27 -5.33
N ILE A 154 21.32 -10.39 -4.34
CA ILE A 154 21.96 -9.08 -4.50
C ILE A 154 23.41 -9.22 -4.96
N ASN A 155 24.20 -10.10 -4.35
CA ASN A 155 25.57 -10.37 -4.78
C ASN A 155 25.63 -10.92 -6.21
N SER A 156 24.64 -11.69 -6.65
CA SER A 156 24.57 -12.20 -8.02
C SER A 156 24.24 -11.08 -9.00
N VAL A 157 23.27 -10.21 -8.67
CA VAL A 157 23.00 -8.97 -9.43
C VAL A 157 24.24 -8.10 -9.52
N LEU A 158 24.95 -7.92 -8.41
CA LEU A 158 26.19 -7.15 -8.36
C LEU A 158 27.32 -7.77 -9.20
N ARG A 159 27.41 -9.09 -9.27
CA ARG A 159 28.39 -9.80 -10.12
C ARG A 159 28.14 -9.64 -11.61
N LEU A 160 26.88 -9.50 -12.02
CA LEU A 160 26.52 -9.16 -13.41
C LEU A 160 27.04 -7.78 -13.80
N ALA A 161 27.19 -6.90 -12.80
CA ALA A 161 27.57 -5.51 -13.01
C ALA A 161 29.08 -5.27 -13.14
N THR A 162 29.95 -6.04 -12.47
CA THR A 162 31.41 -5.83 -12.50
C THR A 162 32.25 -7.05 -12.12
N SER A 163 33.38 -7.19 -12.78
CA SER A 163 34.45 -8.09 -12.40
C SER A 163 35.29 -7.49 -11.26
N LYS A 164 35.19 -7.94 -10.03
CA LYS A 164 36.12 -7.80 -8.88
C LYS A 164 35.85 -6.80 -7.76
N SER A 165 35.14 -5.66 -7.92
CA SER A 165 35.15 -4.60 -6.90
C SER A 165 33.95 -4.55 -5.94
N LEU A 166 33.01 -5.49 -6.02
CA LEU A 166 31.73 -5.39 -5.31
C LEU A 166 31.60 -6.25 -4.06
N ARG A 167 32.70 -6.81 -3.56
CA ARG A 167 32.69 -7.59 -2.31
C ARG A 167 32.50 -6.74 -1.04
N GLU A 168 32.49 -5.41 -1.17
CA GLU A 168 32.46 -4.46 -0.06
C GLU A 168 31.11 -3.70 0.09
N LEU A 169 30.12 -3.95 -0.77
CA LEU A 169 28.75 -3.53 -0.51
C LEU A 169 28.11 -4.49 0.47
N ASP A 170 28.46 -4.32 1.73
CA ASP A 170 27.80 -4.98 2.85
C ASP A 170 26.41 -4.34 3.01
N TYR A 171 25.47 -4.73 2.12
CA TYR A 171 24.06 -4.58 2.41
C TYR A 171 23.80 -5.49 3.61
N ARG A 172 23.73 -4.90 4.79
CA ARG A 172 23.39 -5.64 5.99
C ARG A 172 22.10 -6.39 5.70
N ALA A 173 22.18 -7.71 5.61
CA ALA A 173 21.02 -8.57 5.30
C ALA A 173 19.86 -8.25 6.24
N ASP A 174 20.15 -7.93 7.50
CA ASP A 174 19.17 -7.54 8.50
C ASP A 174 18.40 -6.26 8.14
N ALA A 175 19.07 -5.23 7.59
CA ALA A 175 18.41 -3.99 7.18
C ALA A 175 17.48 -4.19 5.97
N LEU A 176 17.79 -5.14 5.09
CA LEU A 176 16.96 -5.46 3.94
C LEU A 176 15.78 -6.35 4.33
N ILE A 177 15.96 -7.24 5.29
CA ILE A 177 14.87 -8.02 5.89
C ILE A 177 13.89 -7.07 6.59
N ASP A 178 14.40 -6.16 7.42
CA ASP A 178 13.60 -5.12 8.09
C ASP A 178 12.83 -4.24 7.08
N LEU A 179 13.48 -3.82 6.00
CA LEU A 179 12.83 -3.06 4.92
C LEU A 179 11.72 -3.88 4.23
N GLY A 180 11.93 -5.18 4.03
CA GLY A 180 10.93 -6.08 3.47
C GLY A 180 9.69 -6.22 4.36
N GLN A 181 9.90 -6.45 5.66
CA GLN A 181 8.83 -6.56 6.66
C GLN A 181 8.06 -5.25 6.81
N TRP A 182 8.78 -4.13 6.90
CA TRP A 182 8.17 -2.80 6.91
C TRP A 182 7.28 -2.58 5.67
N PHE A 183 7.79 -2.87 4.47
CA PHE A 183 7.05 -2.66 3.23
C PHE A 183 5.79 -3.52 3.15
N SER A 184 5.87 -4.79 3.54
CA SER A 184 4.72 -5.70 3.56
C SER A 184 3.59 -5.15 4.45
N ALA A 185 3.92 -4.77 5.68
CA ALA A 185 2.95 -4.18 6.61
C ALA A 185 2.42 -2.83 6.09
N TRP A 186 3.31 -1.98 5.58
CA TRP A 186 2.94 -0.65 5.07
C TRP A 186 2.03 -0.75 3.84
N ALA A 187 2.35 -1.61 2.86
CA ALA A 187 1.56 -1.76 1.65
C ALA A 187 0.15 -2.28 1.96
N GLN A 188 0.02 -3.26 2.85
CA GLN A 188 -1.28 -3.76 3.32
C GLN A 188 -2.09 -2.67 4.05
N ASN A 189 -1.45 -1.92 4.94
CA ASN A 189 -2.11 -0.88 5.73
C ASN A 189 -2.58 0.31 4.87
N ASN A 190 -1.91 0.57 3.75
CA ASN A 190 -2.24 1.68 2.86
C ASN A 190 -3.00 1.25 1.59
N GLY A 191 -3.36 -0.04 1.46
CA GLY A 191 -4.09 -0.55 0.30
C GLY A 191 -3.35 -0.38 -1.03
N VAL A 192 -2.01 -0.46 -0.99
CA VAL A 192 -1.17 -0.33 -2.18
C VAL A 192 -1.26 -1.60 -2.99
N ALA A 193 -1.63 -1.50 -4.26
CA ALA A 193 -1.63 -2.64 -5.18
C ALA A 193 -0.21 -3.13 -5.42
N VAL A 194 0.03 -4.44 -5.31
CA VAL A 194 1.37 -5.00 -5.47
C VAL A 194 1.33 -6.17 -6.44
N GLU A 195 2.14 -6.08 -7.49
CA GLU A 195 2.37 -7.13 -8.48
C GLU A 195 3.83 -7.56 -8.46
N CYS A 196 4.09 -8.84 -8.69
CA CYS A 196 5.42 -9.41 -8.66
C CYS A 196 5.67 -10.37 -9.82
N TYR A 197 6.78 -10.17 -10.52
CA TYR A 197 7.22 -11.01 -11.63
C TYR A 197 8.65 -11.45 -11.41
N TYR A 198 8.97 -12.73 -11.72
CA TYR A 198 10.31 -13.28 -11.56
C TYR A 198 10.76 -14.08 -12.78
N GLU A 199 12.07 -14.11 -13.00
CA GLU A 199 12.68 -14.88 -14.08
C GLU A 199 12.73 -16.37 -13.77
N ILE A 200 12.59 -17.24 -14.80
CA ILE A 200 12.81 -18.68 -14.71
C ILE A 200 14.01 -19.17 -15.52
N GLU A 201 14.65 -18.30 -16.30
CA GLU A 201 15.85 -18.62 -17.05
C GLU A 201 17.10 -18.14 -16.30
N LYS A 202 18.22 -18.84 -16.51
CA LYS A 202 19.47 -18.54 -15.81
C LYS A 202 20.22 -17.42 -16.54
N CYS A 203 20.59 -16.39 -15.80
CA CYS A 203 21.53 -15.38 -16.24
C CYS A 203 22.95 -15.76 -15.78
N ALA A 204 23.92 -15.86 -16.71
CA ALA A 204 25.30 -16.27 -16.42
C ALA A 204 25.41 -17.59 -15.59
N GLY A 205 24.53 -18.55 -15.88
CA GLY A 205 24.52 -19.86 -15.24
C GLY A 205 23.80 -19.94 -13.87
N SER A 206 23.25 -18.85 -13.38
CA SER A 206 22.52 -18.78 -12.12
C SER A 206 21.15 -18.13 -12.25
N LEU A 207 20.15 -18.67 -11.55
CA LEU A 207 18.89 -17.97 -11.34
C LEU A 207 19.16 -16.90 -10.25
N ILE A 208 18.81 -15.65 -10.55
CA ILE A 208 19.11 -14.53 -9.67
C ILE A 208 18.00 -14.32 -8.66
N VAL A 209 16.73 -14.24 -9.13
CA VAL A 209 15.55 -14.06 -8.29
C VAL A 209 14.56 -15.18 -8.62
N ASP A 210 14.38 -16.10 -7.69
CA ASP A 210 13.41 -17.18 -7.77
C ASP A 210 12.07 -16.79 -7.15
N GLN A 211 11.07 -17.66 -7.24
CA GLN A 211 9.72 -17.42 -6.72
C GLN A 211 9.73 -17.04 -5.23
N VAL A 212 10.56 -17.65 -4.42
CA VAL A 212 10.61 -17.40 -2.97
C VAL A 212 11.20 -16.03 -2.68
N THR A 213 12.29 -15.68 -3.34
CA THR A 213 12.95 -14.38 -3.17
C THR A 213 12.18 -13.24 -3.81
N ALA A 214 11.36 -13.51 -4.83
CA ALA A 214 10.48 -12.54 -5.49
C ALA A 214 9.23 -12.18 -4.68
N ASN A 215 8.90 -12.96 -3.65
CA ASN A 215 7.67 -12.72 -2.88
C ASN A 215 7.84 -11.57 -1.88
N PRO A 216 7.09 -10.47 -2.01
CA PRO A 216 7.14 -9.35 -1.07
C PRO A 216 6.38 -9.60 0.24
N ASN A 217 5.71 -10.77 0.39
CA ASN A 217 4.81 -11.13 1.49
C ASN A 217 3.68 -10.11 1.72
N VAL A 218 3.14 -9.59 0.65
CA VAL A 218 1.93 -8.75 0.67
C VAL A 218 0.74 -9.63 0.35
N TYR A 219 -0.31 -9.57 1.16
CA TYR A 219 -1.52 -10.35 0.92
C TYR A 219 -2.12 -10.03 -0.46
N GLY A 220 -2.47 -11.07 -1.21
CA GLY A 220 -3.02 -10.94 -2.57
C GLY A 220 -1.97 -10.75 -3.66
N CYS A 221 -0.66 -10.77 -3.33
CA CYS A 221 0.42 -10.71 -4.31
C CYS A 221 1.09 -12.09 -4.45
N ASP A 222 0.77 -12.80 -5.51
CA ASP A 222 1.39 -14.08 -5.88
C ASP A 222 2.41 -13.85 -7.01
N PRO A 223 3.71 -14.18 -6.80
CA PRO A 223 4.73 -13.97 -7.82
C PRO A 223 4.46 -14.78 -9.10
N VAL A 224 4.49 -14.11 -10.25
CA VAL A 224 4.25 -14.70 -11.57
C VAL A 224 5.57 -15.00 -12.29
N ALA A 225 5.70 -16.22 -12.79
CA ALA A 225 6.88 -16.66 -13.53
C ALA A 225 6.88 -16.08 -14.94
N ILE A 226 8.03 -15.56 -15.40
CA ILE A 226 8.26 -15.07 -16.75
C ILE A 226 9.42 -15.86 -17.37
N GLN A 227 9.22 -16.33 -18.60
CA GLN A 227 10.22 -17.08 -19.35
C GLN A 227 11.27 -16.11 -19.94
N ALA A 228 12.16 -15.66 -19.09
CA ALA A 228 13.28 -14.78 -19.42
C ALA A 228 14.37 -14.91 -18.35
N ASP A 229 15.55 -14.40 -18.62
CA ASP A 229 16.59 -14.21 -17.62
C ASP A 229 16.47 -12.85 -16.91
N HIS A 230 17.29 -12.60 -15.92
CA HIS A 230 17.26 -11.41 -15.07
C HIS A 230 17.40 -10.07 -15.82
N ILE A 231 18.07 -10.07 -16.96
CA ILE A 231 18.31 -8.87 -17.78
C ILE A 231 17.25 -8.71 -18.85
N GLU A 232 16.94 -9.82 -19.54
CA GLU A 232 16.02 -9.81 -20.68
C GLU A 232 14.54 -9.68 -20.23
N ILE A 233 14.22 -10.01 -18.99
CA ILE A 233 12.84 -9.90 -18.45
C ILE A 233 12.25 -8.48 -18.61
N THR A 234 13.07 -7.44 -18.66
CA THR A 234 12.63 -6.05 -18.86
C THR A 234 12.72 -5.54 -20.28
N LYS A 235 13.24 -6.35 -21.22
CA LYS A 235 13.45 -5.97 -22.61
C LYS A 235 12.43 -6.67 -23.51
N LEU A 236 11.24 -6.13 -23.55
CA LEU A 236 10.10 -6.74 -24.21
C LEU A 236 10.19 -6.55 -25.73
N GLU A 237 10.07 -7.64 -26.48
CA GLU A 237 10.18 -7.65 -27.94
C GLU A 237 8.97 -7.01 -28.62
N ASN A 238 7.77 -7.25 -28.08
CA ASN A 238 6.51 -6.78 -28.62
C ASN A 238 5.41 -6.78 -27.52
N ARG A 239 4.22 -6.30 -27.86
CA ARG A 239 3.06 -6.20 -26.94
C ARG A 239 2.42 -7.54 -26.58
N ASP A 240 2.75 -8.62 -27.30
CA ASP A 240 2.22 -9.96 -27.02
C ASP A 240 3.02 -10.68 -25.91
N CYS A 241 4.14 -10.10 -25.47
CA CYS A 241 4.91 -10.63 -24.34
C CYS A 241 4.04 -10.71 -23.07
N GLN A 242 4.06 -11.86 -22.39
CA GLN A 242 3.28 -12.13 -21.18
C GLN A 242 3.41 -11.01 -20.14
N LEU A 243 4.63 -10.56 -19.87
CA LEU A 243 4.87 -9.49 -18.89
C LEU A 243 4.16 -8.19 -19.26
N TYR A 244 4.19 -7.80 -20.55
CA TYR A 244 3.49 -6.59 -20.98
C TYR A 244 1.98 -6.71 -20.80
N GLN A 245 1.39 -7.82 -21.21
CA GLN A 245 -0.05 -8.06 -21.08
C GLN A 245 -0.49 -8.05 -19.63
N SER A 246 0.28 -8.67 -18.73
CA SER A 246 -0.02 -8.67 -17.29
C SER A 246 0.04 -7.27 -16.69
N ILE A 247 1.10 -6.49 -16.98
CA ILE A 247 1.24 -5.12 -16.49
C ILE A 247 0.17 -4.19 -17.08
N ASN A 248 -0.13 -4.33 -18.37
CA ASN A 248 -1.19 -3.57 -19.03
C ASN A 248 -2.55 -3.83 -18.38
N GLY A 249 -2.86 -5.12 -18.11
CA GLY A 249 -4.08 -5.51 -17.39
C GLY A 249 -4.17 -4.92 -16.00
N ALA A 250 -3.11 -4.99 -15.20
CA ALA A 250 -3.05 -4.42 -13.86
C ALA A 250 -3.25 -2.89 -13.87
N ILE A 251 -2.62 -2.18 -14.82
CA ILE A 251 -2.81 -0.73 -14.98
C ILE A 251 -4.25 -0.40 -15.41
N ALA A 252 -4.82 -1.17 -16.34
CA ALA A 252 -6.21 -0.98 -16.78
C ALA A 252 -7.20 -1.17 -15.62
N GLU A 253 -6.96 -2.15 -14.75
CA GLU A 253 -7.78 -2.37 -13.56
C GLU A 253 -7.67 -1.21 -12.56
N LEU A 254 -6.47 -0.73 -12.27
CA LEU A 254 -6.25 0.43 -11.41
C LEU A 254 -6.94 1.69 -11.97
N LEU A 255 -6.85 1.91 -13.28
CA LEU A 255 -7.51 3.02 -13.95
C LEU A 255 -9.03 2.91 -13.88
N ALA A 256 -9.59 1.73 -14.13
CA ALA A 256 -11.03 1.48 -14.04
C ALA A 256 -11.56 1.67 -12.59
N ASN A 257 -10.81 1.23 -11.59
CA ASN A 257 -11.13 1.44 -10.19
C ASN A 257 -11.14 2.93 -9.83
N ARG A 258 -10.15 3.68 -10.32
CA ARG A 258 -10.06 5.12 -10.12
C ARG A 258 -11.22 5.87 -10.76
N CYS A 259 -11.52 5.58 -12.04
CA CYS A 259 -12.64 6.21 -12.75
C CYS A 259 -13.99 5.89 -12.08
N ARG A 260 -14.16 4.70 -11.50
CA ARG A 260 -15.37 4.36 -10.74
C ARG A 260 -15.51 5.18 -9.47
N SER A 261 -14.43 5.38 -8.73
CA SER A 261 -14.40 6.23 -7.54
C SER A 261 -14.74 7.69 -7.89
N ASP A 262 -14.20 8.20 -8.99
CA ASP A 262 -14.47 9.57 -9.46
C ASP A 262 -15.91 9.72 -9.97
N ALA A 263 -16.47 8.71 -10.66
CA ALA A 263 -17.84 8.70 -11.18
C ALA A 263 -18.91 8.56 -10.08
N SER A 264 -18.58 7.90 -8.96
CA SER A 264 -19.46 7.80 -7.79
C SER A 264 -19.55 9.09 -6.98
N GLY A 265 -18.84 10.14 -7.36
CA GLY A 265 -18.80 11.41 -6.64
C GLY A 265 -18.05 11.32 -5.30
N GLU A 266 -17.36 10.20 -5.06
CA GLU A 266 -16.46 10.04 -3.93
C GLU A 266 -15.20 10.88 -4.22
N SER A 267 -15.19 12.12 -3.74
CA SER A 267 -13.99 12.95 -3.74
C SER A 267 -12.83 12.16 -3.14
N SER A 268 -11.64 12.26 -3.71
CA SER A 268 -10.41 11.56 -3.28
C SER A 268 -9.98 11.91 -1.85
N GLY A 269 -10.66 12.85 -1.20
CA GLY A 269 -10.50 13.23 0.20
C GLY A 269 -11.72 12.85 1.04
N LEU A 270 -11.53 12.67 2.34
CA LEU A 270 -12.62 12.67 3.30
C LEU A 270 -13.24 14.06 3.31
N SER A 271 -14.59 14.15 3.29
CA SER A 271 -15.23 15.40 3.65
C SER A 271 -14.83 15.77 5.08
N GLU A 272 -14.73 17.06 5.36
CA GLU A 272 -14.38 17.56 6.70
C GLU A 272 -15.33 17.00 7.77
N GLU A 273 -16.59 16.81 7.41
CA GLU A 273 -17.63 16.21 8.24
C GLU A 273 -17.32 14.74 8.59
N VAL A 274 -17.02 13.89 7.60
CA VAL A 274 -16.66 12.46 7.84
C VAL A 274 -15.34 12.33 8.58
N ALA A 275 -14.36 13.20 8.31
CA ALA A 275 -13.10 13.19 9.03
C ALA A 275 -13.28 13.59 10.50
N SER A 276 -14.14 14.58 10.77
CA SER A 276 -14.50 15.00 12.13
C SER A 276 -15.28 13.93 12.88
N GLU A 277 -16.25 13.29 12.21
CA GLU A 277 -17.04 12.19 12.80
C GLU A 277 -16.15 10.97 13.11
N TYR A 278 -15.26 10.60 12.19
CA TYR A 278 -14.27 9.52 12.44
C TYR A 278 -13.36 9.84 13.63
N ALA A 279 -12.86 11.08 13.70
CA ALA A 279 -12.04 11.52 14.83
C ALA A 279 -12.81 11.46 16.14
N ALA A 280 -14.10 11.81 16.17
CA ALA A 280 -14.95 11.69 17.34
C ALA A 280 -15.09 10.24 17.79
N TYR A 281 -15.32 9.28 16.90
CA TYR A 281 -15.40 7.86 17.24
C TYR A 281 -14.09 7.25 17.75
N THR A 282 -12.96 7.75 17.26
CA THR A 282 -11.64 7.26 17.68
C THR A 282 -11.12 7.92 18.94
N ALA A 283 -11.71 9.04 19.37
CA ALA A 283 -11.44 9.68 20.63
C ALA A 283 -12.24 9.01 21.76
N GLN A 284 -11.64 8.92 22.96
CA GLN A 284 -12.39 8.51 24.14
C GLN A 284 -13.30 9.66 24.55
N ALA A 285 -14.61 9.37 24.75
CA ALA A 285 -15.54 10.38 25.20
C ALA A 285 -15.13 10.91 26.60
N PRO A 286 -15.11 12.23 26.83
CA PRO A 286 -14.56 12.80 28.07
C PRO A 286 -15.37 12.49 29.32
N ALA A 287 -16.63 12.07 29.18
CA ALA A 287 -17.61 12.01 30.28
C ALA A 287 -17.51 10.72 31.11
N ASP A 288 -17.14 9.59 30.51
CA ASP A 288 -17.08 8.31 31.24
C ASP A 288 -15.64 7.75 31.23
N ARG A 289 -15.06 7.54 32.42
CA ARG A 289 -13.69 7.03 32.58
C ARG A 289 -13.64 5.53 32.87
N ARG A 290 -14.80 4.83 32.91
CA ARG A 290 -14.84 3.39 33.15
C ARG A 290 -14.27 2.60 31.97
N THR A 291 -13.55 1.54 32.26
CA THR A 291 -13.10 0.58 31.26
C THR A 291 -14.28 -0.25 30.75
N LEU A 292 -14.16 -0.84 29.56
CA LEU A 292 -15.17 -1.78 29.03
C LEU A 292 -15.46 -2.91 30.04
N ALA A 293 -14.42 -3.43 30.68
CA ALA A 293 -14.56 -4.46 31.71
C ALA A 293 -15.37 -3.97 32.93
N GLN A 294 -15.22 -2.71 33.35
CA GLN A 294 -16.03 -2.13 34.44
C GLN A 294 -17.48 -2.02 34.02
N LYS A 295 -17.78 -1.46 32.85
CA LYS A 295 -19.15 -1.34 32.34
C LYS A 295 -19.87 -2.70 32.23
N LEU A 296 -19.18 -3.74 31.80
CA LEU A 296 -19.72 -5.09 31.72
C LEU A 296 -19.97 -5.70 33.10
N ARG A 297 -19.14 -5.39 34.12
CA ARG A 297 -19.40 -5.80 35.52
C ARG A 297 -20.62 -5.08 36.08
N ASP A 298 -20.67 -3.76 35.91
CA ASP A 298 -21.75 -2.93 36.41
C ASP A 298 -23.13 -3.32 35.81
N SER A 299 -23.11 -3.92 34.61
CA SER A 299 -24.30 -4.42 33.91
C SER A 299 -24.53 -5.94 34.02
N ASN A 300 -23.92 -6.63 34.99
CA ASN A 300 -24.03 -8.09 35.21
C ASN A 300 -23.59 -8.97 33.98
N ARG A 301 -22.71 -8.47 33.12
CA ARG A 301 -22.22 -9.14 31.90
C ARG A 301 -20.76 -9.53 31.99
N GLU A 302 -20.26 -9.89 33.16
CA GLU A 302 -18.86 -10.27 33.40
C GLU A 302 -18.36 -11.39 32.50
N HIS A 303 -19.23 -12.33 32.16
CA HIS A 303 -18.92 -13.46 31.28
C HIS A 303 -18.52 -13.05 29.84
N LEU A 304 -18.81 -11.81 29.42
CA LEU A 304 -18.46 -11.26 28.10
C LEU A 304 -17.10 -10.55 28.09
N ILE A 305 -16.49 -10.23 29.23
CA ILE A 305 -15.32 -9.34 29.32
C ILE A 305 -14.18 -9.77 28.39
N ALA A 306 -13.77 -11.05 28.47
CA ALA A 306 -12.64 -11.53 27.68
C ALA A 306 -12.91 -11.41 26.16
N ARG A 307 -14.12 -11.78 25.73
CA ARG A 307 -14.55 -11.67 24.33
C ARG A 307 -14.65 -10.20 23.89
N ALA A 308 -15.24 -9.35 24.70
CA ALA A 308 -15.47 -7.95 24.42
C ALA A 308 -14.14 -7.17 24.24
N GLU A 309 -13.18 -7.37 25.14
CA GLU A 309 -11.86 -6.74 25.04
C GLU A 309 -11.11 -7.23 23.79
N GLN A 310 -11.14 -8.52 23.49
CA GLN A 310 -10.55 -9.05 22.27
C GLN A 310 -11.20 -8.44 20.99
N GLN A 311 -12.51 -8.32 20.95
CA GLN A 311 -13.23 -7.74 19.83
C GLN A 311 -12.93 -6.23 19.69
N LYS A 312 -12.91 -5.49 20.78
CA LYS A 312 -12.51 -4.07 20.82
C LYS A 312 -11.12 -3.86 20.22
N GLU A 313 -10.12 -4.63 20.68
CA GLU A 313 -8.74 -4.55 20.18
C GLU A 313 -8.67 -4.89 18.68
N ARG A 314 -9.40 -5.93 18.26
CA ARG A 314 -9.47 -6.33 16.86
C ARG A 314 -10.00 -5.20 15.97
N PHE A 315 -11.04 -4.49 16.39
CA PHE A 315 -11.58 -3.37 15.63
C PHE A 315 -10.65 -2.16 15.64
N ALA A 316 -10.02 -1.85 16.78
CA ALA A 316 -9.00 -0.80 16.88
C ALA A 316 -7.85 -1.04 15.88
N MET A 317 -7.33 -2.28 15.81
CA MET A 317 -6.31 -2.66 14.82
C MET A 317 -6.84 -2.52 13.38
N THR A 318 -8.11 -2.86 13.14
CA THR A 318 -8.73 -2.69 11.82
C THR A 318 -8.81 -1.22 11.43
N LEU A 319 -9.23 -0.34 12.32
CA LEU A 319 -9.27 1.11 12.08
C LEU A 319 -7.88 1.68 11.82
N GLN A 320 -6.89 1.32 12.64
CA GLN A 320 -5.50 1.74 12.43
C GLN A 320 -4.94 1.28 11.08
N ARG A 321 -5.27 0.06 10.68
CA ARG A 321 -4.84 -0.50 9.38
C ARG A 321 -5.40 0.28 8.19
N HIS A 322 -6.56 0.86 8.32
CA HIS A 322 -7.28 1.49 7.21
C HIS A 322 -7.39 3.03 7.32
N ILE A 323 -6.72 3.65 8.29
CA ILE A 323 -6.81 5.10 8.56
C ILE A 323 -6.39 5.96 7.35
N ALA A 324 -5.49 5.47 6.51
CA ALA A 324 -5.03 6.17 5.32
C ALA A 324 -5.93 5.97 4.09
N GLN A 325 -6.98 5.16 4.19
CA GLN A 325 -7.88 4.83 3.09
C GLN A 325 -9.23 5.56 3.24
N PRO A 326 -9.49 6.65 2.49
CA PRO A 326 -10.71 7.44 2.63
C PRO A 326 -12.00 6.62 2.49
N ALA A 327 -12.04 5.65 1.55
CA ALA A 327 -13.19 4.77 1.38
C ALA A 327 -13.45 3.86 2.59
N ALA A 328 -12.38 3.31 3.18
CA ALA A 328 -12.48 2.48 4.38
C ALA A 328 -12.87 3.32 5.60
N VAL A 329 -12.31 4.52 5.75
CA VAL A 329 -12.68 5.45 6.82
C VAL A 329 -14.17 5.78 6.71
N ARG A 330 -14.68 6.18 5.53
CA ARG A 330 -16.12 6.42 5.32
C ARG A 330 -16.97 5.22 5.68
N ARG A 331 -16.56 4.02 5.25
CA ARG A 331 -17.29 2.78 5.52
C ARG A 331 -17.36 2.47 7.02
N TYR A 332 -16.26 2.55 7.73
CA TYR A 332 -16.23 2.29 9.17
C TYR A 332 -16.91 3.38 9.98
N THR A 333 -16.79 4.66 9.58
CA THR A 333 -17.55 5.75 10.19
C THR A 333 -19.05 5.50 10.05
N ARG A 334 -19.52 5.15 8.85
CA ARG A 334 -20.94 4.82 8.61
C ARG A 334 -21.41 3.62 9.43
N LEU A 335 -20.57 2.57 9.56
CA LEU A 335 -20.88 1.41 10.41
C LEU A 335 -21.03 1.83 11.88
N MET A 336 -20.09 2.58 12.42
CA MET A 336 -20.11 3.08 13.79
C MET A 336 -21.31 3.99 14.07
N SER A 337 -21.57 4.95 13.18
CA SER A 337 -22.72 5.86 13.24
C SER A 337 -24.05 5.13 13.20
N ASN A 338 -24.17 4.10 12.35
CA ASN A 338 -25.38 3.26 12.28
C ASN A 338 -25.64 2.53 13.60
N ILE A 339 -24.60 1.89 14.16
CA ILE A 339 -24.70 1.16 15.44
C ILE A 339 -25.08 2.13 16.56
N GLU A 340 -24.38 3.25 16.74
CA GLU A 340 -24.61 4.23 17.79
C GLU A 340 -26.02 4.83 17.72
N THR A 341 -26.43 5.32 16.54
CA THR A 341 -27.74 5.94 16.34
C THR A 341 -28.89 4.97 16.67
N ARG A 342 -28.77 3.73 16.20
CA ARG A 342 -29.79 2.72 16.48
C ARG A 342 -29.78 2.28 17.93
N PHE A 343 -28.62 2.15 18.55
CA PHE A 343 -28.49 1.83 19.96
C PHE A 343 -29.23 2.86 20.82
N HIS A 344 -28.92 4.14 20.65
CA HIS A 344 -29.56 5.21 21.42
C HIS A 344 -31.06 5.31 21.17
N ARG A 345 -31.50 5.01 19.96
CA ARG A 345 -32.92 5.08 19.57
C ARG A 345 -33.73 3.89 20.07
N LEU A 346 -33.20 2.67 20.07
CA LEU A 346 -33.95 1.44 20.25
C LEU A 346 -33.62 0.72 21.58
N VAL A 347 -32.35 0.73 21.98
CA VAL A 347 -31.86 0.06 23.19
C VAL A 347 -31.80 1.00 24.37
N GLY A 348 -31.33 2.25 24.19
CA GLY A 348 -31.25 3.24 25.24
C GLY A 348 -32.55 3.43 26.02
N PRO A 349 -33.73 3.57 25.38
CA PRO A 349 -35.01 3.67 26.10
C PRO A 349 -35.36 2.43 26.94
N LEU A 350 -34.96 1.22 26.50
CA LEU A 350 -35.17 0.00 27.27
C LEU A 350 -34.32 -0.04 28.55
N ILE A 351 -33.06 0.39 28.44
CA ILE A 351 -32.15 0.54 29.55
C ILE A 351 -32.71 1.58 30.53
N ALA A 352 -33.14 2.74 30.01
CA ALA A 352 -33.73 3.81 30.81
C ALA A 352 -35.02 3.37 31.58
N ALA A 353 -35.76 2.46 30.95
CA ALA A 353 -36.96 1.87 31.56
C ALA A 353 -36.67 0.68 32.51
N HIS A 354 -35.39 0.36 32.75
CA HIS A 354 -34.97 -0.82 33.56
C HIS A 354 -35.59 -2.13 33.03
N ALA A 355 -35.67 -2.31 31.69
CA ALA A 355 -36.16 -3.53 31.08
C ALA A 355 -35.25 -4.72 31.46
N ASP A 356 -35.83 -5.94 31.41
CA ASP A 356 -35.08 -7.18 31.65
C ASP A 356 -33.88 -7.31 30.69
N ASP A 357 -32.75 -7.79 31.20
CA ASP A 357 -31.51 -7.93 30.45
C ASP A 357 -31.69 -8.74 29.14
N ASN A 358 -32.55 -9.77 29.13
CA ASN A 358 -32.84 -10.55 27.92
C ASN A 358 -33.57 -9.71 26.86
N VAL A 359 -34.42 -8.78 27.27
CA VAL A 359 -35.12 -7.86 26.34
C VAL A 359 -34.13 -6.89 25.74
N VAL A 360 -33.25 -6.30 26.56
CA VAL A 360 -32.17 -5.39 26.12
C VAL A 360 -31.23 -6.09 25.16
N ASP A 361 -30.76 -7.29 25.50
CA ASP A 361 -29.82 -8.05 24.68
C ASP A 361 -30.47 -8.53 23.36
N SER A 362 -31.75 -8.91 23.38
CA SER A 362 -32.49 -9.27 22.16
C SER A 362 -32.68 -8.07 21.23
N ALA A 363 -33.01 -6.89 21.77
CA ALA A 363 -33.12 -5.67 20.98
C ALA A 363 -31.75 -5.24 20.41
N LEU A 364 -30.69 -5.34 21.19
CA LEU A 364 -29.32 -5.08 20.73
C LEU A 364 -28.97 -5.99 19.56
N GLN A 365 -29.20 -7.31 19.68
CA GLN A 365 -28.85 -8.25 18.62
C GLN A 365 -29.70 -8.03 17.37
N ASN A 366 -31.01 -8.04 17.48
CA ASN A 366 -31.92 -8.07 16.31
C ASN A 366 -32.06 -6.69 15.65
N ASP A 367 -32.19 -5.63 16.45
CA ASP A 367 -32.54 -4.30 15.95
C ASP A 367 -31.33 -3.41 15.68
N VAL A 368 -30.19 -3.70 16.29
CA VAL A 368 -28.95 -2.92 16.10
C VAL A 368 -27.93 -3.72 15.28
N LEU A 369 -27.43 -4.86 15.81
CA LEU A 369 -26.30 -5.57 15.19
C LEU A 369 -26.67 -6.27 13.88
N ASP A 370 -27.77 -7.01 13.86
CA ASP A 370 -28.21 -7.70 12.63
C ASP A 370 -28.65 -6.71 11.54
N HIS A 371 -29.20 -5.55 11.94
CA HIS A 371 -29.51 -4.50 10.99
C HIS A 371 -28.25 -3.81 10.45
N ALA A 372 -27.27 -3.54 11.31
CA ALA A 372 -26.00 -2.97 10.89
C ALA A 372 -25.23 -3.90 9.93
N LEU A 373 -25.31 -5.22 10.16
CA LEU A 373 -24.75 -6.22 9.26
C LEU A 373 -25.42 -6.16 7.88
N LYS A 374 -26.76 -6.19 7.82
CA LYS A 374 -27.51 -6.10 6.57
C LYS A 374 -27.23 -4.81 5.80
N ALA A 375 -27.14 -3.68 6.51
CA ALA A 375 -26.83 -2.40 5.88
C ALA A 375 -25.38 -2.37 5.34
N HIS A 376 -24.44 -3.00 6.02
CA HIS A 376 -23.04 -3.09 5.59
C HIS A 376 -22.88 -4.02 4.39
N ASP A 377 -23.60 -5.15 4.34
CA ASP A 377 -23.62 -6.08 3.20
C ASP A 377 -24.26 -5.44 1.94
N ALA A 378 -25.27 -4.60 2.12
CA ALA A 378 -25.93 -3.90 1.03
C ALA A 378 -24.99 -2.91 0.31
N ASP A 379 -23.96 -2.43 0.99
CA ASP A 379 -22.88 -1.59 0.40
C ASP A 379 -21.86 -2.42 -0.43
N GLY A 380 -22.11 -3.73 -0.66
CA GLY A 380 -21.24 -4.60 -1.47
C GLY A 380 -19.92 -4.97 -0.80
N THR A 381 -19.87 -4.89 0.51
CA THR A 381 -18.71 -5.27 1.31
C THR A 381 -19.02 -6.55 2.08
N ASP A 382 -18.14 -7.55 2.05
CA ASP A 382 -18.28 -8.80 2.80
C ASP A 382 -18.26 -8.53 4.32
N GLY A 383 -19.38 -8.03 4.85
CA GLY A 383 -19.58 -7.81 6.27
C GLY A 383 -19.71 -9.15 6.99
N THR A 384 -19.01 -9.31 8.10
CA THR A 384 -19.19 -10.45 8.98
C THR A 384 -19.81 -9.99 10.29
N SER A 385 -20.65 -10.85 10.93
CA SER A 385 -21.16 -10.56 12.28
C SER A 385 -20.02 -10.25 13.25
N ALA A 386 -18.87 -10.90 13.10
CA ALA A 386 -17.68 -10.62 13.90
C ALA A 386 -17.14 -9.19 13.73
N LEU A 387 -17.28 -8.56 12.57
CA LEU A 387 -16.87 -7.17 12.33
C LEU A 387 -17.85 -6.22 13.06
N VAL A 388 -19.14 -6.47 12.95
CA VAL A 388 -20.18 -5.66 13.59
C VAL A 388 -20.09 -5.75 15.11
N ASP A 389 -19.94 -6.97 15.67
CA ASP A 389 -19.67 -7.19 17.09
C ASP A 389 -18.42 -6.41 17.57
N SER A 390 -17.35 -6.46 16.77
CA SER A 390 -16.10 -5.77 17.08
C SER A 390 -16.27 -4.25 17.10
N ALA A 391 -17.03 -3.70 16.14
CA ALA A 391 -17.36 -2.27 16.09
C ALA A 391 -18.22 -1.85 17.31
N PHE A 392 -19.19 -2.65 17.70
CA PHE A 392 -20.03 -2.40 18.87
C PHE A 392 -19.18 -2.35 20.16
N TYR A 393 -18.35 -3.35 20.41
CA TYR A 393 -17.51 -3.35 21.63
C TYR A 393 -16.45 -2.24 21.61
N TYR A 394 -16.01 -1.81 20.42
CA TYR A 394 -15.15 -0.65 20.29
C TYR A 394 -15.87 0.65 20.72
N LEU A 395 -17.10 0.86 20.25
CA LEU A 395 -17.94 2.00 20.65
C LEU A 395 -18.24 1.96 22.15
N ALA A 396 -18.56 0.81 22.71
CA ALA A 396 -18.81 0.65 24.16
C ALA A 396 -17.54 0.95 24.99
N GLY A 397 -16.38 0.50 24.50
CA GLY A 397 -15.10 0.77 25.16
C GLY A 397 -14.65 2.23 25.09
N ASN A 398 -15.09 2.98 24.07
CA ASN A 398 -14.84 4.40 23.89
C ASN A 398 -15.99 5.30 24.38
N CYS A 399 -16.96 4.73 25.12
CA CYS A 399 -18.05 5.43 25.76
C CYS A 399 -19.09 6.08 24.83
N HIS A 400 -19.23 5.57 23.61
CA HIS A 400 -20.30 5.99 22.68
C HIS A 400 -21.62 5.25 22.91
N VAL A 401 -21.55 4.03 23.44
CA VAL A 401 -22.70 3.21 23.81
C VAL A 401 -22.41 2.51 25.16
N GLY A 402 -23.45 2.15 25.93
CA GLY A 402 -23.30 1.51 27.22
C GLY A 402 -24.60 0.90 27.72
N TRP A 403 -24.53 0.03 28.76
CA TRP A 403 -25.67 -0.69 29.34
C TRP A 403 -26.26 0.00 30.59
N ASP A 404 -25.82 1.21 30.90
CA ASP A 404 -26.20 1.97 32.07
C ASP A 404 -26.76 3.35 31.71
N ASN A 405 -27.58 3.88 32.59
CA ASN A 405 -28.20 5.19 32.49
C ASN A 405 -27.32 6.25 33.21
N ASP A 406 -26.23 6.68 32.61
CA ASP A 406 -25.52 7.87 33.08
C ASP A 406 -25.78 9.08 32.17
#